data_3bb1f35d7207703c869fca8f065d9bb5
#
_entry.id   3bb1f35d7207703c869fca8f065d9bb5
#
_cell.length_a   1.000
_cell.length_b   1.000
_cell.length_c   1.000
_cell.angle_alpha   90.00
_cell.angle_beta   90.00
_cell.angle_gamma   90.00
#
_symmetry.space_group_name_H-M   'P 1'
#
loop_
_entity.id
_entity.type
_entity.pdbx_description
1 polymer ?
#
loop_
_entity_poly.entity_id
_entity_poly.type
_entity_poly.pdbx_seq_one_letter_code
_entity_poly.pdbx_strand_id
1 'polypeptide(L)'
;MSSNKNSGSSRRHFIKNISFASAFLITGRVTPLSANDVIGLRSKVKLRFVVASDVHYGQPNTLFEQMTETVMNQINLFHQQSPVDFCVVNGDLIHNEKSFLPLVKEKFDLLKMPYYVTRGNHDMVTPEYWNSVWGTPLNHDVVVKDNGILLGDTSNEKGVYLSPDLSWLNKTLETHKDKNQVFIFLHIPQAKWTKNGISTPEVFDIIKKYPNVKAVFHGHEHDQDGFKMVEKVPYIFDAHVGGNWGTPYKGFRVVELLKDNSMITYMMNPTDKLNELSF
;
A
#
# COMPACT_ATOMS: atom_id res chain seq x y z
N MET A 1 -4.11 30.81 38.17
CA MET A 1 -5.11 30.14 37.35
C MET A 1 -4.76 30.38 35.88
N SER A 2 -4.05 29.46 35.27
CA SER A 2 -3.64 29.55 33.86
C SER A 2 -4.42 28.47 33.12
N SER A 3 -5.31 28.90 32.22
CA SER A 3 -6.14 28.02 31.40
C SER A 3 -5.36 27.46 30.24
N ASN A 4 -5.18 26.16 30.20
CA ASN A 4 -4.62 25.38 29.11
C ASN A 4 -5.58 25.37 27.90
N LYS A 5 -5.35 26.24 26.91
CA LYS A 5 -5.97 26.16 25.58
C LYS A 5 -4.90 25.79 24.57
N ASN A 6 -4.70 24.51 24.29
CA ASN A 6 -3.99 24.07 23.09
C ASN A 6 -4.21 22.58 22.85
N SER A 7 -5.30 22.22 22.14
CA SER A 7 -5.41 20.89 21.51
C SER A 7 -6.17 20.87 20.17
N GLY A 8 -6.61 22.04 19.68
CA GLY A 8 -7.42 22.10 18.44
C GLY A 8 -6.65 22.39 17.15
N SER A 9 -5.42 22.90 17.25
CA SER A 9 -4.65 23.37 16.09
C SER A 9 -3.93 22.25 15.31
N SER A 10 -3.47 21.20 16.00
CA SER A 10 -2.62 20.16 15.40
C SER A 10 -3.36 19.31 14.34
N ARG A 11 -4.61 18.92 14.60
CA ARG A 11 -5.37 18.04 13.70
C ARG A 11 -5.71 18.67 12.34
N ARG A 12 -6.00 19.96 12.31
CA ARG A 12 -6.30 20.70 11.07
C ARG A 12 -5.07 20.93 10.20
N HIS A 13 -3.89 21.11 10.79
CA HIS A 13 -2.64 21.32 10.05
C HIS A 13 -2.12 20.05 9.38
N PHE A 14 -2.22 18.89 10.04
CA PHE A 14 -1.76 17.63 9.47
C PHE A 14 -2.51 17.25 8.21
N ILE A 15 -3.82 17.53 8.15
CA ILE A 15 -4.67 17.18 6.99
C ILE A 15 -4.46 18.12 5.81
N LYS A 16 -3.99 19.35 6.05
CA LYS A 16 -3.64 20.29 4.98
C LYS A 16 -2.42 19.82 4.15
N ASN A 17 -1.67 18.84 4.65
CA ASN A 17 -0.51 18.25 3.99
C ASN A 17 -0.84 16.97 3.20
N ILE A 18 -2.11 16.65 2.97
CA ILE A 18 -2.51 15.56 2.05
C ILE A 18 -2.27 16.04 0.63
N SER A 19 -1.56 15.27 -0.18
CA SER A 19 -1.42 15.51 -1.61
C SER A 19 -2.75 15.34 -2.32
N PHE A 20 -3.37 16.45 -2.71
CA PHE A 20 -4.69 16.45 -3.35
C PHE A 20 -4.69 15.96 -4.79
N ALA A 21 -3.54 15.87 -5.43
CA ALA A 21 -3.45 15.37 -6.79
C ALA A 21 -3.92 13.92 -6.95
N SER A 22 -4.08 13.19 -5.82
CA SER A 22 -4.32 11.75 -5.81
C SER A 22 -5.42 11.27 -4.85
N ALA A 23 -6.34 12.13 -4.40
CA ALA A 23 -7.48 11.69 -3.60
C ALA A 23 -8.69 11.38 -4.50
N PHE A 24 -9.17 10.13 -4.46
CA PHE A 24 -10.27 9.67 -5.32
C PHE A 24 -11.32 8.89 -4.51
N LEU A 25 -12.59 9.16 -4.82
CA LEU A 25 -13.72 8.34 -4.40
C LEU A 25 -14.04 7.34 -5.51
N ILE A 26 -14.07 6.05 -5.20
CA ILE A 26 -14.33 4.95 -6.14
C ILE A 26 -15.67 4.29 -5.78
N THR A 27 -16.71 4.54 -6.60
CA THR A 27 -18.08 4.05 -6.40
C THR A 27 -18.65 3.36 -7.66
N GLY A 28 -17.81 2.78 -8.53
CA GLY A 28 -18.17 2.43 -9.92
C GLY A 28 -17.91 3.57 -10.89
N ARG A 29 -17.68 4.80 -10.39
CA ARG A 29 -17.04 5.93 -11.07
C ARG A 29 -15.91 6.42 -10.19
N VAL A 30 -14.94 7.08 -10.81
CA VAL A 30 -13.83 7.71 -10.10
C VAL A 30 -14.09 9.21 -10.03
N THR A 31 -14.13 9.76 -8.82
CA THR A 31 -14.39 11.18 -8.59
C THR A 31 -13.21 11.76 -7.79
N PRO A 32 -12.52 12.79 -8.30
CA PRO A 32 -11.51 13.50 -7.51
C PRO A 32 -12.15 14.13 -6.26
N LEU A 33 -11.43 14.09 -5.14
CA LEU A 33 -11.87 14.67 -3.87
C LEU A 33 -10.96 15.81 -3.44
N SER A 34 -11.54 16.83 -2.84
CA SER A 34 -10.80 17.85 -2.09
C SER A 34 -10.50 17.37 -0.66
N ALA A 35 -9.63 18.08 0.07
CA ALA A 35 -9.36 17.81 1.49
C ALA A 35 -10.60 17.85 2.36
N ASN A 36 -11.45 18.85 2.08
CA ASN A 36 -12.67 19.04 2.87
C ASN A 36 -13.64 17.88 2.64
N ASP A 37 -13.71 17.32 1.42
CA ASP A 37 -14.52 16.15 1.11
C ASP A 37 -14.02 14.93 1.90
N VAL A 38 -12.70 14.67 1.90
CA VAL A 38 -12.09 13.56 2.66
C VAL A 38 -12.38 13.71 4.16
N ILE A 39 -12.26 14.93 4.71
CA ILE A 39 -12.59 15.22 6.12
C ILE A 39 -14.06 14.95 6.40
N GLY A 40 -14.96 15.38 5.52
CA GLY A 40 -16.41 15.20 5.67
C GLY A 40 -16.85 13.73 5.66
N LEU A 41 -16.10 12.87 5.00
CA LEU A 41 -16.39 11.43 4.88
C LEU A 41 -15.81 10.59 6.03
N ARG A 42 -14.96 11.13 6.89
CA ARG A 42 -14.27 10.36 7.96
C ARG A 42 -15.18 9.62 8.92
N SER A 43 -16.33 10.16 9.25
CA SER A 43 -17.31 9.52 10.14
C SER A 43 -17.97 8.28 9.51
N LYS A 44 -17.83 8.11 8.20
CA LYS A 44 -18.39 7.00 7.43
C LYS A 44 -17.39 5.87 7.19
N VAL A 45 -16.12 6.02 7.59
CA VAL A 45 -15.08 5.02 7.40
C VAL A 45 -15.34 3.81 8.30
N LYS A 46 -15.40 2.61 7.72
CA LYS A 46 -15.54 1.33 8.42
C LYS A 46 -14.25 0.50 8.45
N LEU A 47 -13.39 0.67 7.46
CA LEU A 47 -12.05 0.07 7.39
C LEU A 47 -11.07 1.13 6.88
N ARG A 48 -9.94 1.27 7.54
CA ARG A 48 -8.83 2.10 7.07
C ARG A 48 -7.53 1.31 7.11
N PHE A 49 -6.81 1.31 6.02
CA PHE A 49 -5.48 0.75 5.97
C PHE A 49 -4.53 1.66 5.21
N VAL A 50 -3.24 1.42 5.38
CA VAL A 50 -2.19 2.11 4.64
C VAL A 50 -1.40 1.10 3.83
N VAL A 51 -0.88 1.55 2.69
CA VAL A 51 0.02 0.79 1.83
C VAL A 51 1.30 1.59 1.67
N ALA A 52 2.41 0.99 2.06
CA ALA A 52 3.76 1.41 1.74
C ALA A 52 4.34 0.42 0.73
N SER A 53 5.33 0.82 -0.07
CA SER A 53 5.94 -0.05 -1.07
C SER A 53 7.37 0.39 -1.34
N ASP A 54 8.18 -0.49 -1.90
CA ASP A 54 9.48 -0.14 -2.47
C ASP A 54 10.38 0.60 -1.47
N VAL A 55 10.62 -0.06 -0.34
CA VAL A 55 11.43 0.48 0.77
C VAL A 55 12.92 0.48 0.42
N HIS A 56 13.37 -0.54 -0.34
CA HIS A 56 14.77 -0.70 -0.77
C HIS A 56 15.78 -0.51 0.37
N TYR A 57 15.47 -1.09 1.53
CA TYR A 57 16.37 -1.03 2.68
C TYR A 57 17.74 -1.65 2.33
N GLY A 58 18.82 -0.93 2.59
CA GLY A 58 20.15 -1.35 2.22
C GLY A 58 20.62 -0.89 0.84
N GLN A 59 19.86 -0.05 0.13
CA GLN A 59 20.29 0.45 -1.18
C GLN A 59 21.57 1.32 -1.04
N PRO A 60 22.65 0.99 -1.77
CA PRO A 60 23.88 1.79 -1.73
C PRO A 60 23.65 3.26 -2.12
N ASN A 61 24.40 4.15 -1.47
CA ASN A 61 24.39 5.60 -1.72
C ASN A 61 23.01 6.27 -1.47
N THR A 62 22.18 5.68 -0.61
CA THR A 62 20.93 6.28 -0.13
C THR A 62 20.93 6.34 1.40
N LEU A 63 20.09 7.20 1.96
CA LEU A 63 19.83 7.27 3.39
C LEU A 63 18.68 6.31 3.76
N PHE A 64 18.79 5.05 3.34
CA PHE A 64 17.70 4.07 3.42
C PHE A 64 17.11 3.92 4.83
N GLU A 65 17.93 3.94 5.88
CA GLU A 65 17.43 3.88 7.26
C GLU A 65 16.55 5.09 7.57
N GLN A 66 17.04 6.30 7.30
CA GLN A 66 16.32 7.54 7.56
C GLN A 66 15.03 7.63 6.73
N MET A 67 15.05 7.22 5.47
CA MET A 67 13.89 7.18 4.59
C MET A 67 12.81 6.24 5.19
N THR A 68 13.20 5.03 5.55
CA THR A 68 12.32 4.04 6.17
C THR A 68 11.74 4.56 7.48
N GLU A 69 12.59 5.04 8.39
CA GLU A 69 12.15 5.56 9.69
C GLU A 69 11.21 6.77 9.55
N THR A 70 11.50 7.66 8.60
CA THR A 70 10.64 8.83 8.34
C THR A 70 9.24 8.39 7.96
N VAL A 71 9.09 7.46 7.01
CA VAL A 71 7.77 7.02 6.56
C VAL A 71 7.05 6.19 7.63
N MET A 72 7.75 5.27 8.32
CA MET A 72 7.15 4.49 9.41
C MET A 72 6.66 5.38 10.57
N ASN A 73 7.43 6.41 10.93
CA ASN A 73 7.02 7.39 11.93
C ASN A 73 5.80 8.20 11.47
N GLN A 74 5.73 8.60 10.21
CA GLN A 74 4.58 9.32 9.66
C GLN A 74 3.32 8.44 9.61
N ILE A 75 3.45 7.14 9.30
CA ILE A 75 2.34 6.17 9.41
C ILE A 75 1.84 6.11 10.86
N ASN A 76 2.74 6.03 11.84
CA ASN A 76 2.38 6.02 13.26
C ASN A 76 1.70 7.33 13.71
N LEU A 77 2.19 8.49 13.26
CA LEU A 77 1.56 9.79 13.53
C LEU A 77 0.17 9.88 12.89
N PHE A 78 0.02 9.38 11.67
CA PHE A 78 -1.29 9.30 11.03
C PHE A 78 -2.24 8.39 11.81
N HIS A 79 -1.77 7.21 12.25
CA HIS A 79 -2.55 6.28 13.06
C HIS A 79 -3.05 6.90 14.39
N GLN A 80 -2.23 7.71 15.06
CA GLN A 80 -2.65 8.41 16.29
C GLN A 80 -3.82 9.37 16.05
N GLN A 81 -3.90 9.97 14.89
CA GLN A 81 -4.94 10.94 14.52
C GLN A 81 -6.16 10.30 13.85
N SER A 82 -5.92 9.24 13.11
CA SER A 82 -6.89 8.52 12.30
C SER A 82 -6.58 7.02 12.39
N PRO A 83 -7.16 6.30 13.35
CA PRO A 83 -6.83 4.89 13.59
C PRO A 83 -6.83 4.06 12.31
N VAL A 84 -5.72 3.39 12.06
CA VAL A 84 -5.46 2.48 10.93
C VAL A 84 -5.64 1.05 11.43
N ASP A 85 -6.37 0.23 10.70
CA ASP A 85 -6.64 -1.16 11.07
C ASP A 85 -5.46 -2.08 10.77
N PHE A 86 -4.74 -1.82 9.68
CA PHE A 86 -3.51 -2.52 9.31
C PHE A 86 -2.68 -1.72 8.31
N CYS A 87 -1.43 -2.12 8.13
CA CYS A 87 -0.52 -1.64 7.09
C CYS A 87 -0.13 -2.81 6.18
N VAL A 88 0.04 -2.57 4.88
CA VAL A 88 0.73 -3.50 3.97
C VAL A 88 2.00 -2.83 3.47
N VAL A 89 3.13 -3.55 3.50
CA VAL A 89 4.35 -3.14 2.82
C VAL A 89 4.50 -4.02 1.58
N ASN A 90 4.20 -3.44 0.43
CA ASN A 90 3.92 -4.16 -0.82
C ASN A 90 5.17 -4.38 -1.68
N GLY A 91 6.10 -5.19 -1.19
CA GLY A 91 7.28 -5.65 -1.91
C GLY A 91 8.46 -4.66 -1.95
N ASP A 92 9.59 -5.17 -2.43
CA ASP A 92 10.88 -4.48 -2.48
C ASP A 92 11.27 -3.90 -1.11
N LEU A 93 11.17 -4.76 -0.08
CA LEU A 93 11.46 -4.40 1.30
C LEU A 93 12.95 -4.09 1.49
N ILE A 94 13.81 -4.87 0.83
CA ILE A 94 15.28 -4.74 0.82
C ILE A 94 15.79 -4.49 -0.60
N HIS A 95 17.09 -4.19 -0.73
CA HIS A 95 17.74 -4.00 -2.01
C HIS A 95 18.80 -5.09 -2.27
N ASN A 96 18.35 -6.27 -2.79
CA ASN A 96 19.11 -7.41 -3.25
C ASN A 96 19.88 -8.21 -2.19
N GLU A 97 20.20 -7.65 -1.03
CA GLU A 97 21.04 -8.29 -0.02
C GLU A 97 20.17 -8.83 1.14
N LYS A 98 20.04 -10.14 1.22
CA LYS A 98 19.16 -10.84 2.17
C LYS A 98 19.44 -10.55 3.65
N SER A 99 20.67 -10.16 4.00
CA SER A 99 21.03 -9.81 5.38
C SER A 99 20.27 -8.61 5.91
N PHE A 100 19.74 -7.76 5.03
CA PHE A 100 18.91 -6.62 5.42
C PHE A 100 17.47 -7.01 5.79
N LEU A 101 16.99 -8.21 5.44
CA LEU A 101 15.59 -8.57 5.68
C LEU A 101 15.19 -8.59 7.16
N PRO A 102 15.96 -9.18 8.09
CA PRO A 102 15.65 -9.07 9.52
C PRO A 102 15.80 -7.62 10.04
N LEU A 103 16.73 -6.83 9.50
CA LEU A 103 16.94 -5.45 9.94
C LEU A 103 15.78 -4.54 9.55
N VAL A 104 15.25 -4.67 8.34
CA VAL A 104 14.08 -3.90 7.93
C VAL A 104 12.83 -4.35 8.69
N LYS A 105 12.73 -5.64 9.05
CA LYS A 105 11.67 -6.13 9.92
C LYS A 105 11.66 -5.42 11.27
N GLU A 106 12.82 -5.19 11.90
CA GLU A 106 12.92 -4.41 13.14
C GLU A 106 12.33 -3.00 13.00
N LYS A 107 12.48 -2.36 11.81
CA LYS A 107 11.88 -1.05 11.54
C LYS A 107 10.36 -1.14 11.40
N PHE A 108 9.85 -2.19 10.74
CA PHE A 108 8.40 -2.39 10.61
C PHE A 108 7.74 -2.81 11.92
N ASP A 109 8.44 -3.52 12.79
CA ASP A 109 7.95 -3.88 14.14
C ASP A 109 7.70 -2.64 15.04
N LEU A 110 8.16 -1.45 14.64
CA LEU A 110 7.84 -0.18 15.31
C LEU A 110 6.46 0.37 14.94
N LEU A 111 5.80 -0.18 13.89
CA LEU A 111 4.43 0.20 13.54
C LEU A 111 3.46 -0.12 14.69
N LYS A 112 2.51 0.79 14.92
CA LYS A 112 1.57 0.71 16.05
C LYS A 112 0.24 0.04 15.67
N MET A 113 0.17 -0.58 14.50
CA MET A 113 -0.93 -1.40 14.01
C MET A 113 -0.37 -2.71 13.45
N PRO A 114 -1.19 -3.77 13.27
CA PRO A 114 -0.78 -4.96 12.52
C PRO A 114 -0.26 -4.60 11.14
N TYR A 115 0.77 -5.29 10.66
CA TYR A 115 1.26 -5.11 9.30
C TYR A 115 1.47 -6.46 8.60
N TYR A 116 1.40 -6.43 7.28
CA TYR A 116 1.60 -7.57 6.39
C TYR A 116 2.56 -7.18 5.28
N VAL A 117 3.26 -8.15 4.71
CA VAL A 117 4.29 -7.90 3.70
C VAL A 117 4.11 -8.81 2.49
N THR A 118 4.42 -8.31 1.29
CA THR A 118 4.62 -9.12 0.09
C THR A 118 6.09 -9.10 -0.31
N ARG A 119 6.53 -10.11 -1.07
CA ARG A 119 7.86 -10.12 -1.67
C ARG A 119 7.84 -9.32 -2.99
N GLY A 120 8.84 -8.45 -3.17
CA GLY A 120 9.13 -7.80 -4.44
C GLY A 120 10.35 -8.46 -5.13
N ASN A 121 10.73 -7.94 -6.30
CA ASN A 121 11.82 -8.52 -7.09
C ASN A 121 13.22 -8.21 -6.53
N HIS A 122 13.36 -7.17 -5.72
CA HIS A 122 14.60 -6.88 -5.01
C HIS A 122 14.73 -7.64 -3.68
N ASP A 123 13.69 -8.36 -3.24
CA ASP A 123 13.71 -9.23 -2.06
C ASP A 123 14.21 -10.64 -2.44
N MET A 124 15.38 -10.73 -3.01
CA MET A 124 15.98 -11.96 -3.58
C MET A 124 16.27 -13.03 -2.52
N VAL A 125 15.21 -13.58 -1.91
CA VAL A 125 15.28 -14.62 -0.87
C VAL A 125 14.41 -15.81 -1.23
N THR A 126 14.81 -17.00 -0.74
CA THR A 126 14.01 -18.23 -0.93
C THR A 126 12.73 -18.20 -0.08
N PRO A 127 11.70 -18.98 -0.43
CA PRO A 127 10.48 -19.09 0.38
C PRO A 127 10.75 -19.50 1.82
N GLU A 128 11.73 -20.39 2.06
CA GLU A 128 12.10 -20.87 3.39
C GLU A 128 12.73 -19.74 4.22
N TYR A 129 13.63 -18.93 3.61
CA TYR A 129 14.23 -17.78 4.29
C TYR A 129 13.18 -16.72 4.59
N TRP A 130 12.29 -16.42 3.63
CA TRP A 130 11.15 -15.52 3.84
C TRP A 130 10.32 -15.95 5.05
N ASN A 131 9.90 -17.23 5.05
CA ASN A 131 9.08 -17.77 6.15
C ASN A 131 9.83 -17.75 7.50
N SER A 132 11.14 -17.93 7.51
CA SER A 132 11.94 -17.88 8.74
C SER A 132 11.96 -16.47 9.37
N VAL A 133 11.86 -15.42 8.56
CA VAL A 133 11.87 -14.01 9.02
C VAL A 133 10.46 -13.53 9.36
N TRP A 134 9.48 -13.77 8.47
CA TRP A 134 8.13 -13.21 8.60
C TRP A 134 7.12 -14.14 9.28
N GLY A 135 7.41 -15.45 9.36
CA GLY A 135 6.50 -16.44 9.93
C GLY A 135 5.27 -16.76 9.06
N THR A 136 5.27 -16.30 7.80
CA THR A 136 4.18 -16.51 6.83
C THR A 136 4.73 -16.98 5.48
N PRO A 137 3.97 -17.80 4.71
CA PRO A 137 4.36 -18.12 3.34
C PRO A 137 4.27 -16.87 2.43
N LEU A 138 4.87 -16.95 1.23
CA LEU A 138 4.87 -15.89 0.24
C LEU A 138 3.46 -15.54 -0.24
N ASN A 139 2.66 -16.59 -0.53
CA ASN A 139 1.24 -16.44 -0.84
C ASN A 139 0.44 -16.73 0.42
N HIS A 140 -0.25 -15.72 0.94
CA HIS A 140 -1.08 -15.87 2.13
C HIS A 140 -2.25 -14.88 2.12
N ASP A 141 -3.19 -15.10 2.99
CA ASP A 141 -4.34 -14.22 3.17
C ASP A 141 -4.70 -14.07 4.64
N VAL A 142 -5.35 -12.96 4.95
CA VAL A 142 -5.89 -12.68 6.27
C VAL A 142 -7.27 -12.05 6.14
N VAL A 143 -8.04 -12.09 7.23
CA VAL A 143 -9.34 -11.42 7.31
C VAL A 143 -9.28 -10.30 8.32
N VAL A 144 -9.64 -9.08 7.89
CA VAL A 144 -9.73 -7.90 8.76
C VAL A 144 -11.12 -7.28 8.64
N LYS A 145 -11.87 -7.20 9.76
CA LYS A 145 -13.21 -6.63 9.80
C LYS A 145 -14.12 -7.16 8.67
N ASP A 146 -14.13 -8.49 8.47
CA ASP A 146 -14.87 -9.19 7.42
C ASP A 146 -14.49 -8.81 5.98
N ASN A 147 -13.26 -8.36 5.76
CA ASN A 147 -12.70 -8.16 4.43
C ASN A 147 -11.53 -9.11 4.20
N GLY A 148 -11.42 -9.68 3.01
CA GLY A 148 -10.29 -10.51 2.59
C GLY A 148 -9.10 -9.64 2.16
N ILE A 149 -7.93 -9.95 2.66
CA ILE A 149 -6.66 -9.30 2.32
C ILE A 149 -5.75 -10.38 1.75
N LEU A 150 -5.53 -10.37 0.45
CA LEU A 150 -4.76 -11.37 -0.27
C LEU A 150 -3.38 -10.78 -0.61
N LEU A 151 -2.34 -11.47 -0.21
CA LEU A 151 -0.94 -11.09 -0.43
C LEU A 151 -0.29 -12.14 -1.33
N GLY A 152 -0.12 -11.80 -2.60
CA GLY A 152 0.37 -12.72 -3.64
C GLY A 152 1.79 -12.42 -4.06
N ASP A 153 2.57 -13.47 -4.23
CA ASP A 153 3.94 -13.39 -4.71
C ASP A 153 3.99 -13.22 -6.22
N THR A 154 4.84 -12.32 -6.70
CA THR A 154 4.99 -12.00 -8.12
C THR A 154 6.44 -11.92 -8.60
N SER A 155 7.35 -12.52 -7.84
CA SER A 155 8.76 -12.63 -8.23
C SER A 155 9.38 -13.92 -7.69
N ASN A 156 10.61 -14.24 -8.10
CA ASN A 156 11.35 -15.35 -7.52
C ASN A 156 12.61 -14.88 -6.78
N GLU A 157 13.36 -15.83 -6.20
CA GLU A 157 14.60 -15.54 -5.47
C GLU A 157 15.74 -14.97 -6.34
N LYS A 158 15.55 -14.88 -7.66
CA LYS A 158 16.48 -14.24 -8.61
C LYS A 158 15.96 -12.91 -9.12
N GLY A 159 14.86 -12.41 -8.55
CA GLY A 159 14.25 -11.14 -8.98
C GLY A 159 13.52 -11.21 -10.32
N VAL A 160 13.21 -12.40 -10.84
CA VAL A 160 12.45 -12.54 -12.09
C VAL A 160 10.98 -12.27 -11.81
N TYR A 161 10.35 -11.43 -12.64
CA TYR A 161 8.93 -11.08 -12.53
C TYR A 161 8.06 -12.26 -12.96
N LEU A 162 7.06 -12.57 -12.17
CA LEU A 162 6.16 -13.71 -12.37
C LEU A 162 4.69 -13.27 -12.28
N SER A 163 3.83 -14.06 -12.90
CA SER A 163 2.42 -14.12 -12.53
C SER A 163 2.29 -14.63 -11.09
N PRO A 164 1.31 -14.17 -10.31
CA PRO A 164 0.96 -14.85 -9.08
C PRO A 164 0.54 -16.30 -9.38
N ASP A 165 0.63 -17.18 -8.40
CA ASP A 165 0.08 -18.54 -8.53
C ASP A 165 -1.46 -18.42 -8.78
N LEU A 166 -1.86 -18.73 -10.02
CA LEU A 166 -3.25 -18.62 -10.45
C LEU A 166 -4.18 -19.60 -9.73
N SER A 167 -3.68 -20.76 -9.33
CA SER A 167 -4.44 -21.75 -8.57
C SER A 167 -4.70 -21.25 -7.17
N TRP A 168 -3.67 -20.72 -6.49
CA TRP A 168 -3.81 -20.08 -5.20
C TRP A 168 -4.77 -18.88 -5.25
N LEU A 169 -4.58 -17.99 -6.23
CA LEU A 169 -5.41 -16.80 -6.39
C LEU A 169 -6.90 -17.16 -6.54
N ASN A 170 -7.22 -18.09 -7.45
CA ASN A 170 -8.60 -18.50 -7.69
C ASN A 170 -9.21 -19.21 -6.45
N LYS A 171 -8.45 -20.11 -5.81
CA LYS A 171 -8.88 -20.82 -4.62
C LYS A 171 -9.14 -19.87 -3.44
N THR A 172 -8.24 -18.92 -3.25
CA THR A 172 -8.35 -17.95 -2.13
C THR A 172 -9.51 -16.99 -2.38
N LEU A 173 -9.70 -16.52 -3.61
CA LEU A 173 -10.87 -15.70 -3.96
C LEU A 173 -12.18 -16.45 -3.74
N GLU A 174 -12.25 -17.75 -4.09
CA GLU A 174 -13.42 -18.57 -3.82
C GLU A 174 -13.69 -18.70 -2.31
N THR A 175 -12.64 -18.84 -1.50
CA THR A 175 -12.75 -18.85 -0.03
C THR A 175 -13.30 -17.53 0.53
N HIS A 176 -12.97 -16.42 -0.11
CA HIS A 176 -13.37 -15.07 0.33
C HIS A 176 -14.57 -14.50 -0.43
N LYS A 177 -15.28 -15.28 -1.26
CA LYS A 177 -16.37 -14.77 -2.11
C LYS A 177 -17.54 -14.15 -1.31
N ASP A 178 -17.76 -14.61 -0.08
CA ASP A 178 -18.82 -14.13 0.80
C ASP A 178 -18.34 -13.02 1.77
N LYS A 179 -17.07 -12.61 1.68
CA LYS A 179 -16.55 -11.48 2.44
C LYS A 179 -17.09 -10.16 1.91
N ASN A 180 -17.15 -9.16 2.79
CA ASN A 180 -17.68 -7.85 2.44
C ASN A 180 -16.95 -7.23 1.24
N GLN A 181 -15.63 -7.20 1.27
CA GLN A 181 -14.77 -6.80 0.16
C GLN A 181 -13.47 -7.62 0.18
N VAL A 182 -12.78 -7.71 -0.96
CA VAL A 182 -11.46 -8.32 -1.09
C VAL A 182 -10.49 -7.28 -1.66
N PHE A 183 -9.32 -7.17 -1.04
CA PHE A 183 -8.18 -6.37 -1.47
C PHE A 183 -7.00 -7.27 -1.80
N ILE A 184 -6.38 -7.08 -2.96
CA ILE A 184 -5.30 -7.94 -3.46
C ILE A 184 -4.03 -7.11 -3.57
N PHE A 185 -2.91 -7.65 -3.08
CA PHE A 185 -1.59 -7.01 -3.12
C PHE A 185 -0.66 -7.87 -3.95
N LEU A 186 -0.20 -7.32 -5.07
CA LEU A 186 0.71 -7.95 -6.04
C LEU A 186 1.79 -6.92 -6.38
N HIS A 187 3.02 -7.15 -5.97
CA HIS A 187 4.06 -6.15 -6.18
C HIS A 187 4.23 -5.79 -7.68
N ILE A 188 4.43 -6.78 -8.55
CA ILE A 188 4.62 -6.57 -10.00
C ILE A 188 3.27 -6.33 -10.69
N PRO A 189 3.11 -5.26 -11.51
CA PRO A 189 1.94 -5.05 -12.33
C PRO A 189 1.73 -6.17 -13.36
N GLN A 190 0.51 -6.69 -13.44
CA GLN A 190 0.16 -7.85 -14.25
C GLN A 190 -0.32 -7.50 -15.66
N ALA A 191 -0.12 -6.25 -16.09
CA ALA A 191 -0.32 -5.79 -17.47
C ALA A 191 0.81 -4.86 -17.92
N LYS A 192 1.01 -4.74 -19.23
CA LYS A 192 1.99 -3.83 -19.85
C LYS A 192 1.54 -2.37 -19.81
N TRP A 193 1.06 -1.89 -18.66
CA TRP A 193 0.76 -0.46 -18.45
C TRP A 193 2.01 0.40 -18.40
N THR A 194 3.10 -0.21 -17.99
CA THR A 194 4.45 0.35 -17.94
C THR A 194 5.42 -0.60 -18.65
N LYS A 195 6.65 -0.16 -18.86
CA LYS A 195 7.69 -1.01 -19.44
C LYS A 195 8.09 -2.20 -18.55
N ASN A 196 7.90 -2.06 -17.22
CA ASN A 196 8.33 -3.05 -16.25
C ASN A 196 7.20 -4.02 -15.84
N GLY A 197 5.93 -3.74 -16.18
CA GLY A 197 4.84 -4.68 -16.00
C GLY A 197 4.97 -5.93 -16.87
N ILE A 198 4.31 -7.01 -16.49
CA ILE A 198 4.22 -8.25 -17.30
C ILE A 198 2.80 -8.42 -17.86
N SER A 199 2.60 -9.33 -18.82
CA SER A 199 1.27 -9.59 -19.40
C SER A 199 0.76 -10.95 -18.93
N THR A 200 -0.23 -10.94 -18.06
CA THR A 200 -0.86 -12.15 -17.49
C THR A 200 -2.39 -11.97 -17.50
N PRO A 201 -3.02 -12.06 -18.67
CA PRO A 201 -4.47 -11.84 -18.82
C PRO A 201 -5.31 -12.77 -17.93
N GLU A 202 -4.82 -13.95 -17.60
CA GLU A 202 -5.48 -14.93 -16.75
C GLU A 202 -5.78 -14.39 -15.34
N VAL A 203 -4.94 -13.51 -14.83
CA VAL A 203 -5.17 -12.83 -13.53
C VAL A 203 -6.46 -12.02 -13.57
N PHE A 204 -6.66 -11.26 -14.66
CA PHE A 204 -7.87 -10.45 -14.86
C PHE A 204 -9.09 -11.35 -15.07
N ASP A 205 -8.93 -12.46 -15.80
CA ASP A 205 -10.00 -13.45 -16.04
C ASP A 205 -10.45 -14.16 -14.75
N ILE A 206 -9.55 -14.32 -13.79
CA ILE A 206 -9.90 -14.83 -12.47
C ILE A 206 -10.61 -13.74 -11.67
N ILE A 207 -10.01 -12.54 -11.54
CA ILE A 207 -10.52 -11.46 -10.68
C ILE A 207 -11.93 -11.03 -11.07
N LYS A 208 -12.25 -10.93 -12.35
CA LYS A 208 -13.58 -10.53 -12.84
C LYS A 208 -14.74 -11.46 -12.41
N LYS A 209 -14.44 -12.70 -11.98
CA LYS A 209 -15.44 -13.64 -11.49
C LYS A 209 -15.95 -13.30 -10.10
N TYR A 210 -15.21 -12.45 -9.35
CA TYR A 210 -15.46 -12.15 -7.96
C TYR A 210 -15.81 -10.66 -7.77
N PRO A 211 -17.11 -10.32 -7.78
CA PRO A 211 -17.56 -8.92 -7.78
C PRO A 211 -17.26 -8.17 -6.49
N ASN A 212 -16.89 -8.88 -5.43
CA ASN A 212 -16.45 -8.29 -4.17
C ASN A 212 -14.96 -7.93 -4.14
N VAL A 213 -14.19 -8.16 -5.22
CA VAL A 213 -12.84 -7.62 -5.34
C VAL A 213 -12.92 -6.12 -5.51
N LYS A 214 -12.40 -5.39 -4.53
CA LYS A 214 -12.52 -3.93 -4.44
C LYS A 214 -11.39 -3.19 -5.12
N ALA A 215 -10.16 -3.71 -4.98
CA ALA A 215 -8.97 -3.12 -5.59
C ALA A 215 -7.82 -4.12 -5.63
N VAL A 216 -6.89 -3.89 -6.57
CA VAL A 216 -5.57 -4.54 -6.63
C VAL A 216 -4.50 -3.45 -6.45
N PHE A 217 -3.49 -3.71 -5.62
CA PHE A 217 -2.41 -2.78 -5.31
C PHE A 217 -1.09 -3.28 -5.87
N HIS A 218 -0.31 -2.37 -6.45
CA HIS A 218 1.00 -2.62 -7.03
C HIS A 218 2.04 -1.65 -6.47
N GLY A 219 3.22 -2.18 -6.14
CA GLY A 219 4.44 -1.42 -6.00
C GLY A 219 5.21 -1.35 -7.30
N HIS A 220 6.54 -1.54 -7.22
CA HIS A 220 7.47 -1.70 -8.35
C HIS A 220 7.68 -0.46 -9.22
N GLU A 221 6.65 0.29 -9.50
CA GLU A 221 6.69 1.47 -10.37
C GLU A 221 6.83 2.74 -9.52
N HIS A 222 8.06 3.11 -9.20
CA HIS A 222 8.37 4.25 -8.34
C HIS A 222 7.88 5.60 -8.88
N ASP A 223 7.64 5.71 -10.19
CA ASP A 223 7.16 6.92 -10.84
C ASP A 223 5.63 6.96 -11.00
N GLN A 224 4.92 5.99 -10.42
CA GLN A 224 3.46 5.87 -10.50
C GLN A 224 2.82 5.95 -9.10
N ASP A 225 1.82 6.80 -8.97
CA ASP A 225 0.97 6.92 -7.78
C ASP A 225 -0.53 6.98 -8.11
N GLY A 226 -0.85 6.71 -9.38
CA GLY A 226 -2.22 6.69 -9.89
C GLY A 226 -2.85 5.30 -9.88
N PHE A 227 -3.75 5.08 -10.83
CA PHE A 227 -4.42 3.79 -11.00
C PHE A 227 -4.81 3.54 -12.45
N LYS A 228 -5.08 2.26 -12.77
CA LYS A 228 -5.71 1.82 -14.03
C LYS A 228 -7.02 1.15 -13.71
N MET A 229 -8.07 1.43 -14.50
CA MET A 229 -9.34 0.71 -14.36
C MET A 229 -9.38 -0.43 -15.37
N VAL A 230 -9.62 -1.65 -14.86
CA VAL A 230 -9.98 -2.79 -15.71
C VAL A 230 -11.39 -3.19 -15.32
N GLU A 231 -12.34 -3.01 -16.25
CA GLU A 231 -13.77 -3.13 -15.97
C GLU A 231 -14.18 -2.25 -14.77
N LYS A 232 -14.46 -2.84 -13.61
CA LYS A 232 -14.89 -2.14 -12.39
C LYS A 232 -13.85 -2.15 -11.26
N VAL A 233 -12.70 -2.82 -11.49
CA VAL A 233 -11.65 -2.97 -10.48
C VAL A 233 -10.53 -1.97 -10.74
N PRO A 234 -10.19 -1.11 -9.79
CA PRO A 234 -9.00 -0.26 -9.85
C PRO A 234 -7.75 -1.07 -9.50
N TYR A 235 -6.72 -0.91 -10.33
CA TYR A 235 -5.35 -1.38 -10.13
C TYR A 235 -4.49 -0.18 -9.77
N ILE A 236 -4.08 -0.09 -8.53
CA ILE A 236 -3.56 1.11 -7.88
C ILE A 236 -2.06 0.97 -7.68
N PHE A 237 -1.31 2.03 -8.00
CA PHE A 237 0.14 2.10 -7.79
C PHE A 237 0.43 2.87 -6.50
N ASP A 238 1.38 2.39 -5.71
CA ASP A 238 1.60 2.85 -4.34
C ASP A 238 2.78 3.83 -4.18
N ALA A 239 3.38 4.29 -5.30
CA ALA A 239 4.63 5.05 -5.29
C ALA A 239 5.74 4.30 -4.52
N HIS A 240 6.58 4.99 -3.72
CA HIS A 240 7.70 4.34 -3.04
C HIS A 240 8.07 5.00 -1.70
N VAL A 241 8.66 4.23 -0.81
CA VAL A 241 9.19 4.68 0.49
C VAL A 241 10.68 5.02 0.38
N GLY A 242 11.45 4.19 -0.33
CA GLY A 242 12.89 4.29 -0.49
C GLY A 242 13.33 4.46 -1.95
N GLY A 243 14.57 4.12 -2.23
CA GLY A 243 15.14 4.26 -3.55
C GLY A 243 15.55 5.71 -3.90
N ASN A 244 16.33 5.85 -4.97
CA ASN A 244 16.82 7.16 -5.45
C ASN A 244 16.27 7.54 -6.84
N TRP A 245 15.20 6.89 -7.27
CA TRP A 245 14.48 7.16 -8.53
C TRP A 245 12.97 7.18 -8.29
N GLY A 246 12.19 7.63 -9.27
CA GLY A 246 10.74 7.64 -9.23
C GLY A 246 10.14 9.02 -9.00
N THR A 247 9.04 9.07 -8.26
CA THR A 247 8.38 10.33 -7.88
C THR A 247 9.35 11.23 -7.07
N PRO A 248 9.18 12.55 -7.13
CA PRO A 248 10.04 13.47 -6.37
C PRO A 248 9.87 13.34 -4.85
N TYR A 249 8.85 12.64 -4.41
CA TYR A 249 8.53 12.44 -3.00
C TYR A 249 8.62 10.96 -2.60
N LYS A 250 8.78 10.73 -1.29
CA LYS A 250 8.65 9.43 -0.62
C LYS A 250 7.39 9.44 0.22
N GLY A 251 6.55 8.40 0.14
CA GLY A 251 5.26 8.45 0.83
C GLY A 251 4.59 7.08 0.98
N PHE A 252 3.36 7.13 1.42
CA PHE A 252 2.49 5.97 1.57
C PHE A 252 1.07 6.31 1.14
N ARG A 253 0.32 5.29 0.75
CA ARG A 253 -1.08 5.42 0.37
C ARG A 253 -1.99 5.16 1.56
N VAL A 254 -3.03 5.96 1.70
CA VAL A 254 -4.16 5.69 2.60
C VAL A 254 -5.34 5.18 1.80
N VAL A 255 -6.00 4.16 2.33
CA VAL A 255 -7.24 3.60 1.76
C VAL A 255 -8.30 3.55 2.84
N GLU A 256 -9.47 4.08 2.53
CA GLU A 256 -10.62 4.16 3.44
C GLU A 256 -11.85 3.55 2.76
N LEU A 257 -12.33 2.42 3.28
CA LEU A 257 -13.59 1.83 2.87
C LEU A 257 -14.73 2.43 3.70
N LEU A 258 -15.72 2.99 3.02
CA LEU A 258 -16.87 3.61 3.66
C LEU A 258 -17.99 2.59 3.96
N LYS A 259 -18.94 2.99 4.78
CA LYS A 259 -20.09 2.15 5.17
C LYS A 259 -20.95 1.71 3.98
N ASP A 260 -21.00 2.49 2.91
CA ASP A 260 -21.70 2.20 1.66
C ASP A 260 -20.87 1.39 0.65
N ASN A 261 -19.71 0.86 1.08
CA ASN A 261 -18.74 0.17 0.24
C ASN A 261 -18.06 1.04 -0.82
N SER A 262 -18.22 2.34 -0.84
CA SER A 262 -17.35 3.22 -1.61
C SER A 262 -15.95 3.26 -0.99
N MET A 263 -14.93 3.55 -1.79
CA MET A 263 -13.53 3.58 -1.36
C MET A 263 -12.91 4.94 -1.66
N ILE A 264 -12.27 5.51 -0.67
CA ILE A 264 -11.42 6.70 -0.83
C ILE A 264 -9.97 6.23 -0.79
N THR A 265 -9.14 6.79 -1.67
CA THR A 265 -7.69 6.58 -1.61
C THR A 265 -6.93 7.87 -1.94
N TYR A 266 -5.81 8.07 -1.28
CA TYR A 266 -4.94 9.23 -1.45
C TYR A 266 -3.52 8.94 -0.99
N MET A 267 -2.56 9.69 -1.54
CA MET A 267 -1.16 9.62 -1.11
C MET A 267 -0.91 10.58 0.06
N MET A 268 -0.14 10.10 1.02
CA MET A 268 0.49 10.89 2.08
C MET A 268 1.96 11.06 1.75
N ASN A 269 2.41 12.30 1.66
CA ASN A 269 3.78 12.64 1.38
C ASN A 269 4.43 13.32 2.58
N PRO A 270 5.22 12.58 3.38
CA PRO A 270 5.86 13.14 4.57
C PRO A 270 7.14 13.94 4.27
N THR A 271 7.67 13.86 3.04
CA THR A 271 8.98 14.43 2.71
C THR A 271 8.92 15.78 2.01
N ASP A 272 7.78 16.10 1.36
CA ASP A 272 7.58 17.38 0.69
C ASP A 272 6.48 18.19 1.35
N LYS A 273 6.67 19.49 1.45
CA LYS A 273 5.61 20.41 1.79
C LYS A 273 4.72 20.62 0.58
N LEU A 274 3.61 19.88 0.50
CA LEU A 274 2.73 19.81 -0.65
C LEU A 274 2.01 21.11 -1.02
N ASN A 275 2.33 22.25 -0.46
CA ASN A 275 1.73 23.55 -0.76
C ASN A 275 2.75 24.70 -0.68
N GLU A 276 4.02 24.48 -0.86
CA GLU A 276 4.91 25.53 -1.28
C GLU A 276 4.75 25.74 -2.79
N LEU A 277 3.60 26.27 -3.18
CA LEU A 277 3.52 27.03 -4.42
C LEU A 277 4.35 28.29 -4.18
N SER A 278 5.61 28.26 -4.59
CA SER A 278 6.35 29.49 -4.84
C SER A 278 5.73 30.14 -6.07
N PHE A 279 4.98 31.21 -5.85
CA PHE A 279 4.57 32.13 -6.90
C PHE A 279 5.72 33.06 -7.25
#